data_3be9b86828ba169f17faa2e15d9e04c7
#
_entry.id   3be9b86828ba169f17faa2e15d9e04c7
#
_cell.length_a   1.000
_cell.length_b   1.000
_cell.length_c   1.000
_cell.angle_alpha   90.00
_cell.angle_beta   90.00
_cell.angle_gamma   90.00
#
_symmetry.space_group_name_H-M   'P 1'
#
loop_
_entity.id
_entity.type
_entity.pdbx_description
1 polymer ?
#
loop_
_entity_poly.entity_id
_entity_poly.type
_entity_poly.pdbx_seq_one_letter_code
_entity_poly.pdbx_strand_id
1 'polypeptide(L)'
;MKQKYQLIILCFLSTIAIANLVSASEPLMWSQASEKKLFNVVIGPEKGHVPISTFHDWFITIETHDGKPVTDAQIAITGGMPEHMHGMPSQPEVTRNLGNGRYLIEGMKFNMIGRWVLVFGVKTPTVKDNTTFDIELEY
;
A
#
# COMPACT_ATOMS: atom_id res chain seq x y z
N MET A 1 -37.81 49.62 -52.70
CA MET A 1 -36.65 49.16 -52.02
C MET A 1 -37.06 48.12 -50.98
N LYS A 2 -36.83 46.84 -51.24
CA LYS A 2 -37.11 45.74 -50.29
C LYS A 2 -35.81 45.11 -49.87
N GLN A 3 -35.36 45.39 -48.67
CA GLN A 3 -34.15 44.86 -48.08
C GLN A 3 -34.43 43.50 -47.49
N LYS A 4 -33.80 42.44 -48.04
CA LYS A 4 -33.90 41.07 -47.57
C LYS A 4 -32.87 40.89 -46.46
N TYR A 5 -33.33 40.69 -45.25
CA TYR A 5 -32.48 40.27 -44.13
C TYR A 5 -32.23 38.77 -44.25
N GLN A 6 -30.97 38.39 -44.51
CA GLN A 6 -30.52 37.03 -44.49
C GLN A 6 -30.14 36.67 -43.05
N LEU A 7 -30.92 35.78 -42.47
CA LEU A 7 -30.69 35.23 -41.14
C LEU A 7 -29.55 34.16 -41.24
N ILE A 8 -28.40 34.48 -40.73
CA ILE A 8 -27.28 33.51 -40.62
C ILE A 8 -27.48 32.78 -39.32
N ILE A 9 -27.92 31.52 -39.41
CA ILE A 9 -27.98 30.58 -38.26
C ILE A 9 -26.59 30.03 -38.06
N LEU A 10 -25.90 30.50 -37.02
CA LEU A 10 -24.61 29.98 -36.59
C LEU A 10 -24.84 28.72 -35.72
N CYS A 11 -24.71 27.54 -36.31
CA CYS A 11 -24.72 26.27 -35.55
C CYS A 11 -23.43 26.17 -34.75
N PHE A 12 -23.49 26.43 -33.44
CA PHE A 12 -22.45 26.09 -32.51
C PHE A 12 -22.49 24.57 -32.27
N LEU A 13 -21.64 23.82 -32.94
CA LEU A 13 -21.30 22.43 -32.59
C LEU A 13 -20.43 22.45 -31.32
N SER A 14 -21.08 22.30 -30.17
CA SER A 14 -20.36 22.04 -28.92
C SER A 14 -19.92 20.57 -28.91
N THR A 15 -18.66 20.34 -29.21
CA THR A 15 -18.00 19.04 -29.00
C THR A 15 -17.84 18.82 -27.49
N ILE A 16 -18.70 18.01 -26.91
CA ILE A 16 -18.54 17.52 -25.53
C ILE A 16 -17.40 16.51 -25.57
N ALA A 17 -16.21 16.92 -25.12
CA ALA A 17 -15.11 16.02 -24.86
C ALA A 17 -15.47 15.17 -23.63
N ILE A 18 -15.85 13.92 -23.83
CA ILE A 18 -16.02 12.95 -22.76
C ILE A 18 -14.62 12.58 -22.30
N ALA A 19 -14.16 13.22 -21.23
CA ALA A 19 -12.94 12.79 -20.52
C ALA A 19 -13.25 11.42 -19.91
N ASN A 20 -12.65 10.36 -20.48
CA ASN A 20 -12.63 9.04 -19.85
C ASN A 20 -11.83 9.15 -18.56
N LEU A 21 -12.50 9.26 -17.41
CA LEU A 21 -11.92 9.08 -16.10
C LEU A 21 -11.50 7.60 -16.01
N VAL A 22 -10.25 7.31 -16.31
CA VAL A 22 -9.63 6.05 -15.92
C VAL A 22 -9.56 6.07 -14.41
N SER A 23 -10.49 5.37 -13.76
CA SER A 23 -10.41 5.12 -12.31
C SER A 23 -9.21 4.19 -12.10
N ALA A 24 -8.07 4.75 -11.77
CA ALA A 24 -6.97 3.98 -11.23
C ALA A 24 -7.44 3.47 -9.86
N SER A 25 -7.51 2.15 -9.68
CA SER A 25 -7.74 1.57 -8.37
C SER A 25 -6.62 2.02 -7.44
N GLU A 26 -6.99 2.57 -6.28
CA GLU A 26 -6.01 2.94 -5.26
C GLU A 26 -5.16 1.71 -4.91
N PRO A 27 -3.84 1.87 -4.73
CA PRO A 27 -2.98 0.76 -4.36
C PRO A 27 -3.41 0.20 -3.01
N LEU A 28 -3.44 -1.13 -2.91
CA LEU A 28 -3.76 -1.82 -1.66
C LEU A 28 -2.65 -1.56 -0.64
N MET A 29 -2.94 -0.79 0.40
CA MET A 29 -1.98 -0.40 1.42
C MET A 29 -2.65 -0.32 2.80
N TRP A 30 -1.90 -0.64 3.84
CA TRP A 30 -2.30 -0.50 5.23
C TRP A 30 -1.35 0.43 5.95
N SER A 31 -1.88 1.31 6.78
CA SER A 31 -1.12 2.28 7.56
C SER A 31 -1.46 2.16 9.04
N GLN A 32 -0.44 2.14 9.89
CA GLN A 32 -0.60 2.02 11.34
C GLN A 32 0.54 2.72 12.09
N ALA A 33 0.22 3.35 13.21
CA ALA A 33 1.22 3.79 14.15
C ALA A 33 1.77 2.59 14.96
N SER A 34 3.05 2.62 15.29
CA SER A 34 3.66 1.61 16.17
C SER A 34 3.10 1.68 17.62
N GLU A 35 3.25 0.62 18.38
CA GLU A 35 2.66 0.46 19.72
C GLU A 35 3.01 1.61 20.68
N LYS A 36 4.26 2.06 20.66
CA LYS A 36 4.74 3.20 21.45
C LYS A 36 4.65 4.53 20.71
N LYS A 37 4.04 4.53 19.50
CA LYS A 37 3.91 5.72 18.64
C LYS A 37 5.24 6.36 18.24
N LEU A 38 6.31 5.57 18.16
CA LEU A 38 7.62 6.07 17.72
C LEU A 38 7.68 6.16 16.19
N PHE A 39 6.91 5.31 15.49
CA PHE A 39 6.90 5.22 14.04
C PHE A 39 5.48 5.25 13.47
N ASN A 40 5.36 5.79 12.26
CA ASN A 40 4.25 5.56 11.35
C ASN A 40 4.72 4.57 10.30
N VAL A 41 3.98 3.49 10.12
CA VAL A 41 4.35 2.39 9.23
C VAL A 41 3.27 2.17 8.19
N VAL A 42 3.68 2.09 6.94
CA VAL A 42 2.80 1.76 5.80
C VAL A 42 3.34 0.51 5.13
N ILE A 43 2.47 -0.45 4.86
CA ILE A 43 2.81 -1.70 4.17
C ILE A 43 1.87 -1.94 2.99
N GLY A 44 2.31 -2.69 2.02
CA GLY A 44 1.47 -3.12 0.90
C GLY A 44 2.21 -3.96 -0.13
N PRO A 45 1.48 -4.73 -0.95
CA PRO A 45 2.05 -5.53 -2.01
C PRO A 45 2.63 -4.65 -3.13
N GLU A 46 3.77 -5.04 -3.68
CA GLU A 46 4.43 -4.32 -4.78
C GLU A 46 3.50 -4.15 -5.99
N LYS A 47 2.72 -5.16 -6.31
CA LYS A 47 1.84 -5.20 -7.49
C LYS A 47 0.39 -4.80 -7.21
N GLY A 48 0.10 -4.21 -6.05
CA GLY A 48 -1.23 -3.71 -5.70
C GLY A 48 -2.29 -4.78 -5.42
N HIS A 49 -1.93 -6.07 -5.39
CA HIS A 49 -2.81 -7.19 -5.03
C HIS A 49 -2.04 -8.27 -4.27
N VAL A 50 -2.74 -9.07 -3.48
CA VAL A 50 -2.17 -10.17 -2.69
C VAL A 50 -2.58 -11.51 -3.33
N PRO A 51 -1.66 -12.20 -4.04
CA PRO A 51 -1.97 -13.52 -4.59
C PRO A 51 -1.95 -14.58 -3.48
N ILE A 52 -2.93 -15.48 -3.49
CA ILE A 52 -2.99 -16.62 -2.54
C ILE A 52 -2.07 -17.75 -3.04
N SER A 53 -1.37 -18.39 -2.11
CA SER A 53 -0.46 -19.52 -2.33
C SER A 53 0.74 -19.25 -3.25
N THR A 54 1.01 -18.01 -3.57
CA THR A 54 2.12 -17.58 -4.44
C THR A 54 3.08 -16.67 -3.69
N PHE A 55 4.39 -16.83 -3.89
CA PHE A 55 5.38 -15.87 -3.38
C PHE A 55 5.24 -14.52 -4.10
N HIS A 56 5.32 -13.44 -3.33
CA HIS A 56 5.25 -12.09 -3.84
C HIS A 56 5.97 -11.10 -2.92
N ASP A 57 6.18 -9.90 -3.41
CA ASP A 57 6.98 -8.90 -2.73
C ASP A 57 6.08 -7.78 -2.21
N TRP A 58 6.51 -7.19 -1.09
CA TRP A 58 5.85 -6.08 -0.43
C TRP A 58 6.81 -4.92 -0.24
N PHE A 59 6.24 -3.76 -0.01
CA PHE A 59 6.97 -2.61 0.52
C PHE A 59 6.56 -2.33 1.95
N ILE A 60 7.52 -1.84 2.72
CA ILE A 60 7.28 -1.16 3.98
C ILE A 60 7.91 0.23 3.93
N THR A 61 7.16 1.23 4.34
CA THR A 61 7.65 2.61 4.51
C THR A 61 7.55 2.97 5.97
N ILE A 62 8.62 3.50 6.54
CA ILE A 62 8.72 3.84 7.96
C ILE A 62 9.13 5.29 8.09
N GLU A 63 8.34 6.03 8.85
CA GLU A 63 8.61 7.39 9.24
C GLU A 63 8.60 7.50 10.77
N THR A 64 9.35 8.43 11.30
CA THR A 64 9.21 8.83 12.72
C THR A 64 7.85 9.47 12.95
N HIS A 65 7.45 9.63 14.20
CA HIS A 65 6.18 10.28 14.56
C HIS A 65 6.02 11.69 13.93
N ASP A 66 7.12 12.42 13.76
CA ASP A 66 7.17 13.75 13.15
C ASP A 66 7.36 13.73 11.62
N GLY A 67 7.17 12.56 10.98
CA GLY A 67 7.13 12.42 9.52
C GLY A 67 8.51 12.36 8.84
N LYS A 68 9.60 12.12 9.58
CA LYS A 68 10.92 11.97 8.97
C LYS A 68 11.17 10.52 8.54
N PRO A 69 11.71 10.27 7.34
CA PRO A 69 12.03 8.93 6.89
C PRO A 69 13.04 8.23 7.82
N VAL A 70 12.78 6.98 8.15
CA VAL A 70 13.70 6.11 8.90
C VAL A 70 14.49 5.28 7.90
N THR A 71 15.77 5.59 7.72
CA THR A 71 16.60 5.03 6.65
C THR A 71 17.60 3.96 7.12
N ASP A 72 17.67 3.69 8.41
CA ASP A 72 18.64 2.80 9.05
C ASP A 72 17.97 1.70 9.90
N ALA A 73 16.71 1.38 9.60
CA ALA A 73 15.96 0.37 10.34
C ALA A 73 16.41 -1.06 10.00
N GLN A 74 16.51 -1.90 11.03
CA GLN A 74 16.43 -3.35 10.94
C GLN A 74 14.98 -3.75 11.19
N ILE A 75 14.41 -4.56 10.29
CA ILE A 75 13.00 -4.89 10.32
C ILE A 75 12.85 -6.41 10.41
N ALA A 76 12.16 -6.87 11.45
CA ALA A 76 11.77 -8.25 11.62
C ALA A 76 10.30 -8.42 11.29
N ILE A 77 9.94 -9.48 10.58
CA ILE A 77 8.57 -9.72 10.10
C ILE A 77 8.11 -11.06 10.65
N THR A 78 6.96 -11.05 11.31
CA THR A 78 6.27 -12.26 11.76
C THR A 78 4.78 -12.11 11.49
N GLY A 79 4.06 -13.21 11.53
CA GLY A 79 2.61 -13.17 11.38
C GLY A 79 1.98 -14.55 11.37
N GLY A 80 0.68 -14.59 11.19
CA GLY A 80 -0.08 -15.82 11.14
C GLY A 80 -1.58 -15.56 11.12
N MET A 81 -2.32 -16.66 11.17
CA MET A 81 -3.77 -16.69 11.30
C MET A 81 -4.14 -17.20 12.70
N PRO A 82 -4.47 -16.31 13.66
CA PRO A 82 -4.78 -16.71 15.03
C PRO A 82 -5.95 -17.70 15.11
N GLU A 83 -6.96 -17.52 14.27
CA GLU A 83 -8.14 -18.37 14.22
C GLU A 83 -7.84 -19.81 13.74
N HIS A 84 -6.77 -19.99 12.99
CA HIS A 84 -6.29 -21.28 12.50
C HIS A 84 -5.07 -21.80 13.28
N MET A 85 -4.60 -21.06 14.28
CA MET A 85 -3.47 -21.42 15.14
C MET A 85 -2.18 -21.77 14.38
N HIS A 86 -1.90 -21.09 13.24
CA HIS A 86 -0.64 -21.27 12.51
C HIS A 86 0.00 -19.94 12.15
N GLY A 87 1.31 -19.97 11.97
CA GLY A 87 2.11 -18.83 11.50
C GLY A 87 2.05 -18.64 9.99
N MET A 88 2.92 -17.77 9.49
CA MET A 88 3.12 -17.61 8.06
C MET A 88 3.74 -18.87 7.44
N PRO A 89 3.33 -19.23 6.21
CA PRO A 89 3.90 -20.39 5.49
C PRO A 89 5.29 -20.08 4.89
N SER A 90 5.84 -18.90 5.14
CA SER A 90 7.12 -18.42 4.63
C SER A 90 7.84 -17.58 5.69
N GLN A 91 9.10 -17.24 5.40
CA GLN A 91 9.91 -16.35 6.22
C GLN A 91 10.30 -15.12 5.36
N PRO A 92 9.42 -14.09 5.29
CA PRO A 92 9.73 -12.89 4.52
C PRO A 92 10.85 -12.09 5.18
N GLU A 93 11.69 -11.47 4.35
CA GLU A 93 12.81 -10.67 4.79
C GLU A 93 12.89 -9.34 4.05
N VAL A 94 13.43 -8.32 4.71
CA VAL A 94 13.83 -7.09 4.04
C VAL A 94 15.13 -7.34 3.29
N THR A 95 15.10 -7.26 1.98
CA THR A 95 16.25 -7.54 1.11
C THR A 95 16.91 -6.28 0.56
N ARG A 96 16.19 -5.19 0.47
CA ARG A 96 16.71 -3.90 -0.05
C ARG A 96 16.18 -2.69 0.71
N ASN A 97 17.08 -1.77 1.01
CA ASN A 97 16.73 -0.42 1.43
C ASN A 97 16.65 0.45 0.16
N LEU A 98 15.48 0.99 -0.11
CA LEU A 98 15.20 1.80 -1.32
C LEU A 98 15.40 3.30 -1.08
N GLY A 99 15.80 3.69 0.12
CA GLY A 99 15.91 5.10 0.53
C GLY A 99 14.57 5.71 0.99
N ASN A 100 14.64 6.89 1.55
CA ASN A 100 13.47 7.63 2.04
C ASN A 100 12.55 6.83 2.98
N GLY A 101 13.14 5.96 3.84
CA GLY A 101 12.38 5.13 4.77
C GLY A 101 11.62 3.96 4.13
N ARG A 102 11.84 3.69 2.85
CA ARG A 102 11.18 2.61 2.12
C ARG A 102 12.10 1.41 1.93
N TYR A 103 11.55 0.22 2.17
CA TYR A 103 12.27 -1.04 2.09
C TYR A 103 11.46 -2.06 1.29
N LEU A 104 12.17 -2.92 0.54
CA LEU A 104 11.56 -4.06 -0.14
C LEU A 104 11.58 -5.29 0.77
N ILE A 105 10.44 -5.95 0.85
CA ILE A 105 10.25 -7.23 1.53
C ILE A 105 10.03 -8.29 0.46
N GLU A 106 10.88 -9.30 0.42
CA GLU A 106 10.71 -10.46 -0.46
C GLU A 106 10.26 -11.68 0.33
N GLY A 107 9.60 -12.61 -0.33
CA GLY A 107 9.20 -13.88 0.25
C GLY A 107 7.90 -13.87 1.03
N MET A 108 7.05 -12.86 0.87
CA MET A 108 5.69 -12.90 1.42
C MET A 108 4.87 -14.01 0.76
N LYS A 109 4.11 -14.74 1.56
CA LYS A 109 3.17 -15.76 1.08
C LYS A 109 2.04 -15.95 2.06
N PHE A 110 0.82 -15.98 1.54
CA PHE A 110 -0.40 -16.32 2.26
C PHE A 110 -1.00 -17.55 1.60
N ASN A 111 -1.29 -18.59 2.37
CA ASN A 111 -1.78 -19.85 1.83
C ASN A 111 -3.30 -19.97 1.77
N MET A 112 -4.02 -19.00 2.33
CA MET A 112 -5.48 -18.95 2.32
C MET A 112 -5.98 -17.52 2.54
N ILE A 113 -7.23 -17.27 2.18
CA ILE A 113 -7.97 -16.05 2.50
C ILE A 113 -8.35 -16.03 3.98
N GLY A 114 -8.82 -14.88 4.46
CA GLY A 114 -9.27 -14.63 5.81
C GLY A 114 -8.36 -13.66 6.57
N ARG A 115 -8.53 -13.64 7.87
CA ARG A 115 -7.88 -12.71 8.78
C ARG A 115 -6.44 -13.12 9.09
N TRP A 116 -5.50 -12.25 8.76
CA TRP A 116 -4.08 -12.38 9.08
C TRP A 116 -3.63 -11.27 10.03
N VAL A 117 -2.81 -11.64 11.00
CA VAL A 117 -2.12 -10.67 11.86
C VAL A 117 -0.65 -10.67 11.49
N LEU A 118 -0.12 -9.50 11.10
CA LEU A 118 1.28 -9.28 10.75
C LEU A 118 1.92 -8.35 11.77
N VAL A 119 3.11 -8.70 12.23
CA VAL A 119 3.87 -7.89 13.19
C VAL A 119 5.20 -7.51 12.58
N PHE A 120 5.48 -6.23 12.52
CA PHE A 120 6.73 -5.64 12.05
C PHE A 120 7.47 -5.05 13.24
N GLY A 121 8.57 -5.70 13.62
CA GLY A 121 9.50 -5.17 14.63
C GLY A 121 10.51 -4.25 13.96
N VAL A 122 10.48 -2.97 14.32
CA VAL A 122 11.39 -1.94 13.78
C VAL A 122 12.42 -1.59 14.83
N LYS A 123 13.70 -1.73 14.50
CA LYS A 123 14.83 -1.38 15.35
C LYS A 123 15.76 -0.42 14.62
N THR A 124 16.02 0.72 15.22
CA THR A 124 17.07 1.67 14.83
C THR A 124 18.23 1.60 15.83
N PRO A 125 19.34 2.31 15.62
CA PRO A 125 20.42 2.39 16.60
C PRO A 125 20.01 2.87 17.99
N THR A 126 18.93 3.65 18.09
CA THR A 126 18.52 4.31 19.33
C THR A 126 17.23 3.77 19.95
N VAL A 127 16.30 3.27 19.14
CA VAL A 127 14.97 2.87 19.62
C VAL A 127 14.48 1.61 18.92
N LYS A 128 13.53 0.92 19.54
CA LYS A 128 12.79 -0.19 18.95
C LYS A 128 11.30 -0.12 19.31
N ASP A 129 10.48 -0.50 18.36
CA ASP A 129 9.03 -0.59 18.52
C ASP A 129 8.44 -1.63 17.57
N ASN A 130 7.21 -2.05 17.82
CA ASN A 130 6.48 -2.97 16.96
C ASN A 130 5.27 -2.28 16.34
N THR A 131 4.87 -2.75 15.17
CA THR A 131 3.61 -2.36 14.55
C THR A 131 2.85 -3.62 14.16
N THR A 132 1.61 -3.73 14.61
CA THR A 132 0.75 -4.86 14.31
C THR A 132 -0.30 -4.44 13.31
N PHE A 133 -0.43 -5.19 12.22
CA PHE A 133 -1.47 -5.06 11.22
C PHE A 133 -2.42 -6.23 11.29
N ASP A 134 -3.70 -5.93 11.31
CA ASP A 134 -4.79 -6.88 11.20
C ASP A 134 -5.39 -6.69 9.81
N ILE A 135 -5.21 -7.67 8.95
CA ILE A 135 -5.61 -7.58 7.54
C ILE A 135 -6.55 -8.70 7.17
N GLU A 136 -7.57 -8.38 6.40
CA GLU A 136 -8.49 -9.37 5.83
C GLU A 136 -8.15 -9.57 4.36
N LEU A 137 -7.89 -10.81 3.96
CA LEU A 137 -7.64 -11.18 2.57
C LEU A 137 -8.90 -11.84 2.00
N GLU A 138 -9.39 -11.27 0.91
CA GLU A 138 -10.57 -11.73 0.17
C GLU A 138 -10.18 -12.15 -1.25
N TYR A 139 -11.11 -12.79 -1.97
CA TYR A 139 -10.93 -13.14 -3.38
C TYR A 139 -11.10 -11.93 -4.29
#